data_2d0c6d2b251615f0ec81931753b8cf44
#
_entry.id   2d0c6d2b251615f0ec81931753b8cf44
#
_cell.length_a   1.000
_cell.length_b   1.000
_cell.length_c   1.000
_cell.angle_alpha   90.00
_cell.angle_beta   90.00
_cell.angle_gamma   90.00
#
_symmetry.space_group_name_H-M   'P 1'
#
loop_
_entity.id
_entity.type
_entity.pdbx_description
1 polymer ?
#
loop_
_entity_poly.entity_id
_entity_poly.type
_entity_poly.pdbx_seq_one_letter_code
_entity_poly.pdbx_strand_id
1 'polypeptide(L)'
;LTEPGHAIDERHSYESNSWLLTTAVREAEAIGYRVHTIPDTTQELKDLIEDQLVRADLVVISSGPHSVEMMRSALNELGEIHEREIAMAPAGHHSFGLIGPDRTPVITLPSDPTGAYISCEIFVRPMIRQMLGRKNLSHRVNSAILDCEITFSAGVRTYVEAIISHENDALRVRAATEAD
;
A
#
# COMPACT_ATOMS: atom_id res chain seq x y z
N LEU A 1 -9.94 -2.48 14.43
CA LEU A 1 -10.39 -3.02 13.15
C LEU A 1 -11.13 -4.35 13.38
N THR A 2 -12.05 -4.67 12.49
CA THR A 2 -12.86 -5.89 12.56
C THR A 2 -12.86 -6.57 11.20
N GLU A 3 -12.78 -7.90 11.17
CA GLU A 3 -12.87 -8.66 9.94
C GLU A 3 -14.26 -8.51 9.28
N PRO A 4 -14.34 -8.42 7.94
CA PRO A 4 -15.60 -8.42 7.22
C PRO A 4 -16.48 -9.63 7.56
N GLY A 5 -17.77 -9.40 7.73
CA GLY A 5 -18.74 -10.43 8.12
C GLY A 5 -19.11 -10.42 9.60
N HIS A 6 -18.40 -9.68 10.43
CA HIS A 6 -18.78 -9.46 11.83
C HIS A 6 -19.50 -8.11 11.98
N ALA A 7 -20.40 -8.01 12.98
CA ALA A 7 -21.06 -6.74 13.30
C ALA A 7 -20.01 -5.75 13.86
N ILE A 8 -20.11 -4.50 13.42
CA ILE A 8 -19.28 -3.41 13.94
C ILE A 8 -20.13 -2.39 14.68
N ASP A 9 -19.54 -1.71 15.66
CA ASP A 9 -20.09 -0.54 16.32
C ASP A 9 -19.46 0.75 15.77
N GLU A 10 -19.89 1.91 16.27
CA GLU A 10 -19.43 3.23 15.82
C GLU A 10 -17.91 3.47 16.02
N ARG A 11 -17.23 2.64 16.81
CA ARG A 11 -15.80 2.75 17.13
C ARG A 11 -14.91 1.81 16.30
N HIS A 12 -15.54 0.95 15.52
CA HIS A 12 -14.83 -0.05 14.72
C HIS A 12 -15.01 0.21 13.23
N SER A 13 -13.99 -0.10 12.45
CA SER A 13 -14.02 -0.13 10.99
C SER A 13 -13.63 -1.51 10.50
N TYR A 14 -14.12 -1.91 9.33
CA TYR A 14 -13.69 -3.15 8.72
C TYR A 14 -12.23 -3.09 8.28
N GLU A 15 -11.51 -4.16 8.48
CA GLU A 15 -10.19 -4.36 7.92
C GLU A 15 -10.36 -4.72 6.43
N SER A 16 -9.99 -3.80 5.54
CA SER A 16 -10.11 -3.94 4.09
C SER A 16 -8.77 -3.93 3.37
N ASN A 17 -7.74 -3.31 3.97
CA ASN A 17 -6.46 -3.11 3.31
C ASN A 17 -5.73 -4.43 3.01
N SER A 18 -5.78 -5.41 3.91
CA SER A 18 -5.13 -6.69 3.65
C SER A 18 -5.76 -7.44 2.46
N TRP A 19 -7.07 -7.31 2.25
CA TRP A 19 -7.76 -7.87 1.09
C TRP A 19 -7.39 -7.14 -0.20
N LEU A 20 -7.42 -5.80 -0.15
CA LEU A 20 -7.03 -4.92 -1.25
C LEU A 20 -5.60 -5.22 -1.68
N LEU A 21 -4.66 -5.18 -0.73
CA LEU A 21 -3.24 -5.39 -1.00
C LEU A 21 -2.93 -6.81 -1.48
N THR A 22 -3.58 -7.82 -0.91
CA THR A 22 -3.42 -9.20 -1.37
C THR A 22 -3.89 -9.36 -2.83
N THR A 23 -4.96 -8.68 -3.22
CA THR A 23 -5.45 -8.68 -4.60
C THR A 23 -4.46 -7.98 -5.53
N ALA A 24 -3.98 -6.78 -5.16
CA ALA A 24 -2.98 -6.03 -5.94
C ALA A 24 -1.66 -6.81 -6.11
N VAL A 25 -1.22 -7.51 -5.06
CA VAL A 25 -0.04 -8.39 -5.12
C VAL A 25 -0.24 -9.54 -6.12
N ARG A 26 -1.42 -10.16 -6.14
CA ARG A 26 -1.75 -11.22 -7.12
C ARG A 26 -1.80 -10.68 -8.55
N GLU A 27 -2.32 -9.48 -8.76
CA GLU A 27 -2.29 -8.80 -10.06
C GLU A 27 -0.86 -8.45 -10.51
N ALA A 28 0.07 -8.26 -9.56
CA ALA A 28 1.49 -8.13 -9.84
C ALA A 28 2.18 -9.46 -10.16
N GLU A 29 1.44 -10.58 -10.19
CA GLU A 29 1.87 -11.96 -10.48
C GLU A 29 2.62 -12.64 -9.31
N ALA A 30 2.44 -12.20 -8.08
CA ALA A 30 2.99 -12.81 -6.89
C ALA A 30 1.94 -13.58 -6.07
N ILE A 31 2.40 -14.38 -5.13
CA ILE A 31 1.56 -15.08 -4.17
C ILE A 31 1.41 -14.21 -2.93
N GLY A 32 0.21 -13.68 -2.70
CA GLY A 32 -0.09 -12.90 -1.51
C GLY A 32 -0.60 -13.78 -0.36
N TYR A 33 0.08 -13.74 0.76
CA TYR A 33 -0.37 -14.31 2.02
C TYR A 33 -0.85 -13.21 2.94
N ARG A 34 -2.08 -13.33 3.40
CA ARG A 34 -2.69 -12.39 4.34
C ARG A 34 -2.50 -12.88 5.78
N VAL A 35 -2.03 -12.01 6.64
CA VAL A 35 -1.98 -12.24 8.08
C VAL A 35 -3.16 -11.56 8.74
N HIS A 36 -3.91 -12.30 9.54
CA HIS A 36 -5.20 -11.85 10.12
C HIS A 36 -5.06 -11.21 11.50
N THR A 37 -3.93 -11.43 12.17
CA THR A 37 -3.75 -11.00 13.54
C THR A 37 -3.36 -9.53 13.58
N ILE A 38 -3.98 -8.79 14.47
CA ILE A 38 -3.61 -7.42 14.81
C ILE A 38 -2.96 -7.50 16.19
N PRO A 39 -1.63 -7.38 16.30
CA PRO A 39 -0.94 -7.46 17.57
C PRO A 39 -1.21 -6.24 18.42
N ASP A 40 -1.28 -6.44 19.73
CA ASP A 40 -1.51 -5.38 20.71
C ASP A 40 -0.20 -4.85 21.32
N THR A 41 0.89 -5.59 21.16
CA THR A 41 2.21 -5.23 21.73
C THR A 41 3.31 -5.28 20.65
N THR A 42 4.40 -4.55 20.91
CA THR A 42 5.60 -4.57 20.05
C THR A 42 6.18 -5.98 19.92
N GLN A 43 6.20 -6.75 21.00
CA GLN A 43 6.73 -8.11 20.99
C GLN A 43 5.87 -9.04 20.13
N GLU A 44 4.56 -9.00 20.28
CA GLU A 44 3.65 -9.80 19.44
C GLU A 44 3.77 -9.46 17.96
N LEU A 45 3.92 -8.15 17.64
CA LEU A 45 4.15 -7.72 16.26
C LEU A 45 5.48 -8.25 15.72
N LYS A 46 6.53 -8.19 16.52
CA LYS A 46 7.84 -8.71 16.15
C LYS A 46 7.80 -10.21 15.89
N ASP A 47 7.25 -10.98 16.83
CA ASP A 47 7.11 -12.44 16.71
C ASP A 47 6.30 -12.81 15.46
N LEU A 48 5.22 -12.06 15.20
CA LEU A 48 4.39 -12.23 14.01
C LEU A 48 5.17 -12.00 12.72
N ILE A 49 5.98 -10.94 12.66
CA ILE A 49 6.83 -10.65 11.50
C ILE A 49 7.88 -11.74 11.34
N GLU A 50 8.58 -12.13 12.41
CA GLU A 50 9.60 -13.20 12.38
C GLU A 50 9.03 -14.52 11.83
N ASP A 51 7.84 -14.89 12.22
CA ASP A 51 7.14 -16.07 11.70
C ASP A 51 6.89 -15.98 10.18
N GLN A 52 6.64 -14.78 9.65
CA GLN A 52 6.43 -14.62 8.21
C GLN A 52 7.75 -14.63 7.42
N LEU A 53 8.87 -14.19 8.01
CA LEU A 53 10.16 -14.14 7.34
C LEU A 53 10.66 -15.51 6.86
N VAL A 54 10.17 -16.59 7.46
CA VAL A 54 10.50 -17.98 7.03
C VAL A 54 10.04 -18.26 5.59
N ARG A 55 9.03 -17.54 5.09
CA ARG A 55 8.38 -17.81 3.80
C ARG A 55 8.18 -16.61 2.90
N ALA A 56 8.42 -15.40 3.41
CA ALA A 56 8.15 -14.16 2.67
C ALA A 56 9.41 -13.67 1.96
N ASP A 57 9.30 -13.41 0.67
CA ASP A 57 10.32 -12.70 -0.11
C ASP A 57 10.15 -11.17 0.00
N LEU A 58 9.00 -10.69 0.47
CA LEU A 58 8.66 -9.29 0.70
C LEU A 58 7.59 -9.19 1.78
N VAL A 59 7.77 -8.29 2.73
CA VAL A 59 6.77 -7.98 3.76
C VAL A 59 6.16 -6.62 3.50
N VAL A 60 4.83 -6.57 3.42
CA VAL A 60 4.06 -5.32 3.24
C VAL A 60 3.16 -5.13 4.45
N ILE A 61 3.25 -3.98 5.09
CA ILE A 61 2.50 -3.68 6.31
C ILE A 61 1.69 -2.41 6.10
N SER A 62 0.37 -2.49 6.25
CA SER A 62 -0.49 -1.30 6.32
C SER A 62 -0.83 -1.01 7.77
N SER A 63 -0.51 0.19 8.27
CA SER A 63 -0.71 0.55 9.67
C SER A 63 -1.32 1.92 9.84
N GLY A 64 -2.19 2.03 10.85
CA GLY A 64 -2.79 3.30 11.24
C GLY A 64 -1.90 4.13 12.17
N PRO A 65 -2.26 5.40 12.39
CA PRO A 65 -1.45 6.34 13.18
C PRO A 65 -1.21 5.87 14.63
N HIS A 66 -2.13 5.07 15.18
CA HIS A 66 -1.99 4.55 16.55
C HIS A 66 -0.95 3.42 16.69
N SER A 67 -0.55 2.80 15.60
CA SER A 67 0.42 1.68 15.60
C SER A 67 1.80 2.09 15.08
N VAL A 68 2.01 3.34 14.69
CA VAL A 68 3.27 3.79 14.06
C VAL A 68 4.48 3.56 14.96
N GLU A 69 4.37 3.92 16.25
CA GLU A 69 5.49 3.77 17.19
C GLU A 69 5.79 2.30 17.51
N MET A 70 4.76 1.49 17.68
CA MET A 70 4.90 0.04 17.87
C MET A 70 5.55 -0.60 16.63
N MET A 71 5.12 -0.22 15.44
CA MET A 71 5.67 -0.67 14.18
C MET A 71 7.13 -0.29 14.02
N ARG A 72 7.45 0.99 14.27
CA ARG A 72 8.83 1.51 14.24
C ARG A 72 9.74 0.73 15.18
N SER A 73 9.29 0.53 16.42
CA SER A 73 10.06 -0.22 17.42
C SER A 73 10.32 -1.65 16.97
N ALA A 74 9.28 -2.38 16.58
CA ALA A 74 9.42 -3.77 16.14
C ALA A 74 10.33 -3.92 14.91
N LEU A 75 10.15 -3.07 13.91
CA LEU A 75 10.95 -3.15 12.67
C LEU A 75 12.43 -2.79 12.90
N ASN A 76 12.72 -1.79 13.74
CA ASN A 76 14.11 -1.41 14.08
C ASN A 76 14.86 -2.49 14.88
N GLU A 77 14.15 -3.33 15.63
CA GLU A 77 14.76 -4.50 16.28
C GLU A 77 15.05 -5.64 15.30
N LEU A 78 14.30 -5.70 14.18
CA LEU A 78 14.44 -6.76 13.17
C LEU A 78 15.45 -6.43 12.08
N GLY A 79 15.80 -5.17 11.88
CA GLY A 79 16.73 -4.79 10.83
C GLY A 79 16.94 -3.30 10.63
N GLU A 80 17.39 -2.95 9.43
CA GLU A 80 17.70 -1.57 9.05
C GLU A 80 16.49 -0.94 8.36
N ILE A 81 15.90 0.10 8.97
CA ILE A 81 14.68 0.78 8.48
C ILE A 81 14.97 2.24 8.22
N HIS A 82 14.47 2.72 7.09
CA HIS A 82 14.53 4.12 6.68
C HIS A 82 13.12 4.69 6.57
N GLU A 83 12.88 5.80 7.24
CA GLU A 83 11.65 6.58 7.09
C GLU A 83 11.87 7.69 6.07
N ARG A 84 10.92 7.90 5.19
CA ARG A 84 10.98 8.95 4.16
C ARG A 84 9.62 9.60 3.98
N GLU A 85 9.69 10.91 3.84
CA GLU A 85 8.58 11.69 3.34
C GLU A 85 8.79 11.95 1.84
N ILE A 86 7.82 11.57 1.06
CA ILE A 86 7.83 11.65 -0.41
C ILE A 86 6.83 12.73 -0.81
N ALA A 87 7.22 13.61 -1.72
CA ALA A 87 6.36 14.67 -2.23
C ALA A 87 5.23 14.11 -3.12
N MET A 88 4.34 13.34 -2.52
CA MET A 88 3.17 12.75 -3.15
C MET A 88 1.92 12.87 -2.26
N ALA A 89 0.76 12.89 -2.87
CA ALA A 89 -0.54 12.87 -2.22
C ALA A 89 -1.50 11.96 -3.00
N PRO A 90 -2.28 11.12 -2.31
CA PRO A 90 -2.18 10.78 -0.90
C PRO A 90 -0.89 9.99 -0.57
N ALA A 91 -0.66 9.71 0.69
CA ALA A 91 0.36 8.77 1.16
C ALA A 91 1.83 9.20 0.96
N GLY A 92 2.19 10.37 1.47
CA GLY A 92 3.58 10.86 1.39
C GLY A 92 4.57 10.17 2.33
N HIS A 93 4.13 9.53 3.43
CA HIS A 93 5.01 8.96 4.45
C HIS A 93 5.14 7.44 4.33
N HIS A 94 6.37 6.94 4.25
CA HIS A 94 6.68 5.51 4.13
C HIS A 94 7.91 5.14 4.95
N SER A 95 7.92 3.89 5.46
CA SER A 95 9.12 3.26 5.96
C SER A 95 9.46 2.06 5.10
N PHE A 96 10.73 1.86 4.84
CA PHE A 96 11.21 0.72 4.07
C PHE A 96 12.59 0.29 4.55
N GLY A 97 12.92 -0.97 4.34
CA GLY A 97 14.19 -1.49 4.79
C GLY A 97 14.38 -2.96 4.50
N LEU A 98 15.33 -3.54 5.19
CA LEU A 98 15.69 -4.96 5.11
C LEU A 98 15.69 -5.55 6.51
N ILE A 99 14.92 -6.60 6.74
CA ILE A 99 14.70 -7.22 8.04
C ILE A 99 15.05 -8.72 8.03
N GLY A 100 15.35 -9.22 9.20
CA GLY A 100 15.68 -10.63 9.41
C GLY A 100 17.02 -11.06 8.83
N PRO A 101 17.41 -12.35 9.05
CA PRO A 101 18.72 -12.88 8.66
C PRO A 101 18.93 -12.89 7.14
N ASP A 102 17.88 -13.11 6.37
CA ASP A 102 17.92 -13.15 4.91
C ASP A 102 17.77 -11.78 4.25
N ARG A 103 17.72 -10.71 5.05
CA ARG A 103 17.54 -9.31 4.60
C ARG A 103 16.29 -9.15 3.71
N THR A 104 15.18 -9.71 4.17
CA THR A 104 13.89 -9.62 3.48
C THR A 104 13.45 -8.16 3.39
N PRO A 105 13.11 -7.64 2.20
CA PRO A 105 12.56 -6.31 2.04
C PRO A 105 11.26 -6.12 2.82
N VAL A 106 11.11 -4.98 3.46
CA VAL A 106 9.87 -4.56 4.12
C VAL A 106 9.50 -3.16 3.69
N ILE A 107 8.20 -2.91 3.53
CA ILE A 107 7.65 -1.58 3.28
C ILE A 107 6.38 -1.38 4.09
N THR A 108 6.24 -0.19 4.69
CA THR A 108 5.00 0.22 5.36
C THR A 108 4.17 1.12 4.43
N LEU A 109 2.87 0.91 4.43
CA LEU A 109 1.89 1.66 3.66
C LEU A 109 0.90 2.35 4.60
N PRO A 110 0.26 3.44 4.16
CA PRO A 110 -0.77 4.12 4.94
C PRO A 110 -1.95 3.21 5.30
N SER A 111 -2.72 3.61 6.31
CA SER A 111 -3.93 2.89 6.71
C SER A 111 -5.16 3.24 5.88
N ASP A 112 -5.19 4.41 5.24
CA ASP A 112 -6.30 4.73 4.34
C ASP A 112 -6.23 3.88 3.07
N PRO A 113 -7.36 3.33 2.61
CA PRO A 113 -7.37 2.38 1.49
C PRO A 113 -6.83 2.96 0.18
N THR A 114 -7.17 4.20 -0.14
CA THR A 114 -6.70 4.87 -1.37
C THR A 114 -5.19 5.07 -1.34
N GLY A 115 -4.65 5.58 -0.24
CA GLY A 115 -3.20 5.74 -0.07
C GLY A 115 -2.45 4.42 -0.05
N ALA A 116 -3.02 3.39 0.58
CA ALA A 116 -2.45 2.04 0.59
C ALA A 116 -2.38 1.45 -0.82
N TYR A 117 -3.47 1.56 -1.59
CA TYR A 117 -3.51 1.06 -2.97
C TYR A 117 -2.54 1.80 -3.89
N ILE A 118 -2.55 3.13 -3.87
CA ILE A 118 -1.64 3.95 -4.67
C ILE A 118 -0.18 3.64 -4.32
N SER A 119 0.16 3.53 -3.04
CA SER A 119 1.50 3.17 -2.61
C SER A 119 1.89 1.76 -3.04
N CYS A 120 0.95 0.81 -3.01
CA CYS A 120 1.15 -0.53 -3.52
C CYS A 120 1.49 -0.51 -5.01
N GLU A 121 0.73 0.22 -5.82
CA GLU A 121 0.95 0.31 -7.27
C GLU A 121 2.26 1.01 -7.64
N ILE A 122 2.69 2.01 -6.85
CA ILE A 122 3.88 2.80 -7.15
C ILE A 122 5.15 2.14 -6.64
N PHE A 123 5.11 1.47 -5.49
CA PHE A 123 6.30 0.92 -4.84
C PHE A 123 6.31 -0.61 -4.82
N VAL A 124 5.24 -1.25 -4.32
CA VAL A 124 5.21 -2.70 -4.12
C VAL A 124 5.15 -3.45 -5.45
N ARG A 125 4.27 -3.03 -6.35
CA ARG A 125 4.15 -3.66 -7.68
C ARG A 125 5.46 -3.66 -8.47
N PRO A 126 6.19 -2.54 -8.62
CA PRO A 126 7.48 -2.54 -9.30
C PRO A 126 8.52 -3.44 -8.62
N MET A 127 8.56 -3.47 -7.28
CA MET A 127 9.45 -4.37 -6.53
C MET A 127 9.15 -5.82 -6.86
N ILE A 128 7.90 -6.25 -6.74
CA ILE A 128 7.46 -7.62 -7.06
C ILE A 128 7.83 -7.99 -8.48
N ARG A 129 7.48 -7.14 -9.45
CA ARG A 129 7.75 -7.42 -10.86
C ARG A 129 9.24 -7.47 -11.18
N GLN A 130 10.06 -6.67 -10.49
CA GLN A 130 11.52 -6.75 -10.60
C GLN A 130 12.05 -8.06 -10.00
N MET A 131 11.57 -8.48 -8.84
CA MET A 131 11.94 -9.77 -8.21
C MET A 131 11.58 -10.95 -9.12
N LEU A 132 10.47 -10.86 -9.84
CA LEU A 132 10.05 -11.85 -10.85
C LEU A 132 10.81 -11.74 -12.20
N GLY A 133 11.77 -10.83 -12.33
CA GLY A 133 12.53 -10.64 -13.57
C GLY A 133 11.72 -10.04 -14.72
N ARG A 134 10.61 -9.36 -14.43
CA ARG A 134 9.76 -8.73 -15.45
C ARG A 134 10.39 -7.43 -15.96
N LYS A 135 10.28 -7.16 -17.26
CA LYS A 135 10.76 -5.92 -17.87
C LYS A 135 9.81 -4.73 -17.66
N ASN A 136 8.51 -5.00 -17.65
CA ASN A 136 7.48 -3.98 -17.44
C ASN A 136 7.14 -3.92 -15.94
N LEU A 137 7.67 -2.96 -15.24
CA LEU A 137 7.52 -2.84 -13.77
C LEU A 137 6.21 -2.16 -13.36
N SER A 138 5.72 -1.22 -14.17
CA SER A 138 4.53 -0.42 -13.88
C SER A 138 3.42 -0.68 -14.88
N HIS A 139 2.22 -0.19 -14.60
CA HIS A 139 1.15 -0.11 -15.57
C HIS A 139 1.51 0.79 -16.76
N ARG A 140 0.84 0.61 -17.87
CA ARG A 140 0.97 1.51 -19.02
C ARG A 140 0.43 2.88 -18.65
N VAL A 141 1.17 3.90 -19.05
CA VAL A 141 0.74 5.29 -18.92
C VAL A 141 0.16 5.73 -20.24
N ASN A 142 -1.03 6.31 -20.23
CA ASN A 142 -1.70 6.89 -21.36
C ASN A 142 -1.91 8.39 -21.12
N SER A 143 -1.98 9.16 -22.20
CA SER A 143 -2.42 10.55 -22.13
C SER A 143 -3.92 10.62 -22.44
N ALA A 144 -4.64 11.46 -21.72
CA ALA A 144 -6.07 11.67 -21.90
C ALA A 144 -6.41 13.16 -21.81
N ILE A 145 -7.53 13.56 -22.35
CA ILE A 145 -8.07 14.91 -22.21
C ILE A 145 -8.78 14.99 -20.86
N LEU A 146 -8.40 15.96 -20.03
CA LEU A 146 -9.02 16.20 -18.74
C LEU A 146 -10.32 17.00 -18.90
N ASP A 147 -11.43 16.46 -18.39
CA ASP A 147 -12.77 17.05 -18.50
C ASP A 147 -13.26 17.80 -17.28
N CYS A 148 -12.43 17.94 -16.27
CA CYS A 148 -12.77 18.65 -15.04
C CYS A 148 -11.59 19.46 -14.53
N GLU A 149 -11.87 20.46 -13.71
CA GLU A 149 -10.83 21.17 -12.99
C GLU A 149 -10.34 20.31 -11.81
N ILE A 150 -9.01 20.19 -11.68
CA ILE A 150 -8.36 19.53 -10.56
C ILE A 150 -7.42 20.51 -9.88
N THR A 151 -7.60 20.70 -8.58
CA THR A 151 -6.71 21.53 -7.76
C THR A 151 -5.69 20.66 -7.06
N PHE A 152 -4.43 21.02 -7.12
CA PHE A 152 -3.33 20.31 -6.46
C PHE A 152 -2.26 21.27 -5.93
N SER A 153 -1.49 20.82 -4.95
CA SER A 153 -0.40 21.61 -4.37
C SER A 153 0.85 21.58 -5.25
N ALA A 154 1.48 22.72 -5.44
CA ALA A 154 2.75 22.81 -6.16
C ALA A 154 3.86 22.02 -5.44
N GLY A 155 4.70 21.34 -6.20
CA GLY A 155 5.81 20.53 -5.67
C GLY A 155 5.41 19.15 -5.15
N VAL A 156 4.13 18.79 -5.21
CA VAL A 156 3.62 17.48 -4.79
C VAL A 156 3.01 16.77 -5.99
N ARG A 157 3.38 15.51 -6.22
CA ARG A 157 2.73 14.66 -7.21
C ARG A 157 1.42 14.13 -6.64
N THR A 158 0.31 14.58 -7.22
CA THR A 158 -1.02 14.18 -6.77
C THR A 158 -1.57 13.05 -7.63
N TYR A 159 -2.09 12.02 -6.98
CA TYR A 159 -2.79 10.90 -7.59
C TYR A 159 -4.27 11.02 -7.28
N VAL A 160 -5.11 10.93 -8.29
CA VAL A 160 -6.55 11.12 -8.19
C VAL A 160 -7.24 9.92 -8.82
N GLU A 161 -8.22 9.36 -8.14
CA GLU A 161 -9.11 8.37 -8.73
C GLU A 161 -9.89 9.01 -9.88
N ALA A 162 -9.98 8.32 -11.00
CA ALA A 162 -10.56 8.90 -12.20
C ALA A 162 -11.38 7.90 -12.99
N ILE A 163 -12.43 8.41 -13.62
CA ILE A 163 -13.24 7.68 -14.58
C ILE A 163 -12.76 8.03 -15.99
N ILE A 164 -12.55 6.97 -16.76
CA ILE A 164 -12.08 7.07 -18.13
C ILE A 164 -13.23 6.77 -19.09
N SER A 165 -13.39 7.61 -20.11
CA SER A 165 -14.34 7.42 -21.20
C SER A 165 -13.63 7.54 -22.57
N HIS A 166 -14.25 6.98 -23.59
CA HIS A 166 -13.81 7.10 -24.98
C HIS A 166 -14.86 7.89 -25.76
N GLU A 167 -14.48 9.05 -26.26
CA GLU A 167 -15.37 9.91 -27.07
C GLU A 167 -14.62 10.45 -28.28
N ASN A 168 -15.21 10.31 -29.47
CA ASN A 168 -14.65 10.80 -30.73
C ASN A 168 -13.18 10.39 -30.97
N ASP A 169 -12.87 9.11 -30.73
CA ASP A 169 -11.50 8.54 -30.80
C ASP A 169 -10.48 9.14 -29.81
N ALA A 170 -10.92 9.94 -28.85
CA ALA A 170 -10.09 10.49 -27.80
C ALA A 170 -10.37 9.82 -26.45
N LEU A 171 -9.30 9.57 -25.70
CA LEU A 171 -9.39 9.15 -24.32
C LEU A 171 -9.65 10.40 -23.46
N ARG A 172 -10.73 10.39 -22.68
CA ARG A 172 -11.12 11.46 -21.76
C ARG A 172 -11.09 10.95 -20.31
N VAL A 173 -10.82 11.86 -19.40
CA VAL A 173 -10.72 11.51 -17.99
C VAL A 173 -11.34 12.63 -17.12
N ARG A 174 -12.11 12.25 -16.12
CA ARG A 174 -12.55 13.13 -15.04
C ARG A 174 -12.26 12.52 -13.68
N ALA A 175 -12.11 13.33 -12.66
CA ALA A 175 -12.00 12.83 -11.29
C ALA A 175 -13.28 12.04 -10.93
N ALA A 176 -13.12 10.94 -10.22
CA ALA A 176 -14.22 10.23 -9.60
C ALA A 176 -14.80 11.07 -8.46
N THR A 177 -16.11 11.02 -8.27
CA THR A 177 -16.83 11.69 -7.19
C THR A 177 -17.51 10.65 -6.30
N GLU A 178 -17.93 11.03 -5.09
CA GLU A 178 -18.67 10.13 -4.19
C GLU A 178 -19.98 9.58 -4.77
N ALA A 179 -20.45 10.18 -5.86
CA ALA A 179 -21.68 9.79 -6.55
C ALA A 179 -21.46 8.80 -7.70
N ASP A 180 -20.24 8.47 -8.01
CA ASP A 180 -19.84 7.50 -9.05
C ASP A 180 -19.71 6.11 -8.48
#